data_5ffd37b27873dda871dfaa0b564e9e0e
#
_entry.id   5ffd37b27873dda871dfaa0b564e9e0e
#
_cell.length_a   1.000
_cell.length_b   1.000
_cell.length_c   1.000
_cell.angle_alpha   90.00
_cell.angle_beta   90.00
_cell.angle_gamma   90.00
#
_symmetry.space_group_name_H-M   'P 1'
#
loop_
_entity.id
_entity.type
_entity.pdbx_description
1 polymer ?
#
loop_
_entity_poly.entity_id
_entity_poly.type
_entity_poly.pdbx_seq_one_letter_code
_entity_poly.pdbx_strand_id
1 'polypeptide(L)'
;IRDAQESRGLGDVYKRQDNVISAASCTTNAIVPVLDILNKEYSITSGHIETVHAYTNDQNLIDNYHKKDRRGRSAALNMVITSTGAVKAVSKALPELDGKLTGNAIRVPTPNVSLAVMSLTVDKNDLNKDDVNEFLRKTAFNSKYREIVGFVNSTEIVSSDFYSSPFASVIDSQATIVSDNKITLYCWYDNEYGYSVQVVNLVKNIAGINLIRLPVKV
;
A
#
# COMPACT_ATOMS: atom_id res chain seq x y z
N ILE A 1 -13.85 4.11 -17.44
CA ILE A 1 -13.54 3.45 -16.16
C ILE A 1 -12.64 4.40 -15.40
N ARG A 2 -13.19 5.06 -14.39
CA ARG A 2 -12.38 5.85 -13.45
C ARG A 2 -12.01 4.96 -12.27
N ASP A 3 -10.74 5.01 -11.90
CA ASP A 3 -10.26 4.26 -10.75
C ASP A 3 -10.81 4.89 -9.46
N ALA A 4 -11.44 4.09 -8.61
CA ALA A 4 -11.96 4.52 -7.30
C ALA A 4 -10.86 5.05 -6.35
N GLN A 5 -9.63 5.04 -6.79
CA GLN A 5 -8.46 5.55 -6.07
C GLN A 5 -8.25 7.06 -6.16
N GLU A 6 -9.07 7.79 -6.89
CA GLU A 6 -9.16 9.23 -6.67
C GLU A 6 -9.64 9.56 -5.26
N SER A 7 -9.89 8.53 -4.42
CA SER A 7 -10.24 8.61 -3.02
C SER A 7 -9.00 8.82 -2.15
N ARG A 8 -8.77 10.07 -1.80
CA ARG A 8 -7.81 10.49 -0.77
C ARG A 8 -8.26 10.03 0.63
N GLY A 9 -8.37 8.71 0.80
CA GLY A 9 -8.98 8.10 1.98
C GLY A 9 -10.49 7.94 1.79
N LEU A 10 -10.96 6.77 2.12
CA LEU A 10 -12.34 6.28 2.03
C LEU A 10 -13.40 7.35 2.36
N GLY A 11 -13.81 8.15 1.44
CA GLY A 11 -14.91 9.08 1.68
C GLY A 11 -15.13 10.18 0.65
N ASP A 12 -14.14 10.55 -0.17
CA ASP A 12 -14.24 11.81 -0.91
C ASP A 12 -14.37 11.66 -2.44
N VAL A 13 -14.60 10.47 -2.99
CA VAL A 13 -14.08 10.34 -4.33
C VAL A 13 -14.89 9.66 -5.38
N TYR A 14 -15.99 9.12 -5.12
CA TYR A 14 -16.81 8.93 -6.28
C TYR A 14 -17.81 10.10 -6.39
N LYS A 15 -17.80 10.75 -7.51
CA LYS A 15 -18.96 11.54 -7.89
C LYS A 15 -20.08 10.52 -8.11
N ARG A 16 -21.21 10.65 -7.43
CA ARG A 16 -22.42 9.79 -7.56
C ARG A 16 -22.88 9.55 -9.00
N GLN A 17 -22.18 10.07 -9.98
CA GLN A 17 -22.45 10.01 -11.41
C GLN A 17 -21.63 8.92 -12.13
N ASP A 18 -20.60 8.34 -11.49
CA ASP A 18 -19.80 7.29 -12.13
C ASP A 18 -20.48 5.92 -11.91
N ASN A 19 -20.95 5.31 -13.00
CA ASN A 19 -21.61 4.00 -12.97
C ASN A 19 -20.62 2.83 -12.90
N VAL A 20 -19.34 3.07 -13.16
CA VAL A 20 -18.28 2.05 -13.14
C VAL A 20 -17.10 2.57 -12.33
N ILE A 21 -16.78 1.87 -11.25
CA ILE A 21 -15.75 2.23 -10.30
C ILE A 21 -14.75 1.09 -10.19
N SER A 22 -13.46 1.41 -10.12
CA SER A 22 -12.39 0.44 -9.88
C SER A 22 -11.82 0.61 -8.47
N ALA A 23 -11.65 -0.49 -7.75
CA ALA A 23 -10.92 -0.52 -6.47
C ALA A 23 -9.40 -0.60 -6.66
N ALA A 24 -8.90 -0.45 -7.88
CA ALA A 24 -7.51 -0.57 -8.32
C ALA A 24 -6.85 -1.91 -7.92
N SER A 25 -5.66 -1.91 -7.30
CA SER A 25 -4.93 -3.12 -6.93
C SER A 25 -4.62 -3.16 -5.44
N CYS A 26 -4.32 -4.36 -4.93
CA CYS A 26 -3.87 -4.55 -3.55
C CYS A 26 -2.65 -3.67 -3.22
N THR A 27 -1.65 -3.66 -4.09
CA THR A 27 -0.43 -2.84 -3.93
C THR A 27 -0.77 -1.36 -3.90
N THR A 28 -1.64 -0.88 -4.79
CA THR A 28 -1.99 0.53 -4.81
C THR A 28 -2.77 0.94 -3.57
N ASN A 29 -3.67 0.08 -3.09
CA ASN A 29 -4.35 0.31 -1.80
C ASN A 29 -3.38 0.35 -0.62
N ALA A 30 -2.29 -0.44 -0.66
CA ALA A 30 -1.28 -0.43 0.39
C ALA A 30 -0.43 0.85 0.39
N ILE A 31 -0.01 1.34 -0.78
CA ILE A 31 0.96 2.45 -0.85
C ILE A 31 0.33 3.84 -0.84
N VAL A 32 -0.83 4.04 -1.47
CA VAL A 32 -1.44 5.38 -1.63
C VAL A 32 -1.73 6.05 -0.29
N PRO A 33 -2.37 5.43 0.71
CA PRO A 33 -2.65 6.10 1.97
C PRO A 33 -1.38 6.48 2.74
N VAL A 34 -0.33 5.65 2.69
CA VAL A 34 0.96 5.94 3.35
C VAL A 34 1.68 7.09 2.64
N LEU A 35 1.67 7.11 1.30
CA LEU A 35 2.23 8.21 0.52
C LEU A 35 1.48 9.52 0.74
N ASP A 36 0.15 9.49 0.85
CA ASP A 36 -0.67 10.69 1.15
C ASP A 36 -0.32 11.27 2.54
N ILE A 37 -0.16 10.40 3.55
CA ILE A 37 0.26 10.79 4.90
C ILE A 37 1.63 11.46 4.86
N LEU A 38 2.62 10.82 4.23
CA LEU A 38 3.99 11.34 4.18
C LEU A 38 4.10 12.60 3.32
N ASN A 39 3.40 12.65 2.20
CA ASN A 39 3.48 13.80 1.31
C ASN A 39 2.90 15.08 1.95
N LYS A 40 1.84 14.94 2.75
CA LYS A 40 1.24 16.06 3.49
C LYS A 40 2.14 16.62 4.58
N GLU A 41 2.91 15.77 5.25
CA GLU A 41 3.75 16.20 6.36
C GLU A 41 5.15 16.62 5.91
N TYR A 42 5.71 15.88 4.95
CA TYR A 42 7.13 15.98 4.60
C TYR A 42 7.39 16.45 3.17
N SER A 43 6.37 16.56 2.31
CA SER A 43 6.49 16.97 0.89
C SER A 43 7.46 16.09 0.10
N ILE A 44 6.98 14.98 -0.44
CA ILE A 44 7.79 14.04 -1.22
C ILE A 44 8.30 14.71 -2.50
N THR A 45 9.61 14.70 -2.70
CA THR A 45 10.29 15.26 -3.87
C THR A 45 10.62 14.18 -4.90
N SER A 46 11.00 12.99 -4.45
CA SER A 46 11.26 11.84 -5.32
C SER A 46 11.19 10.53 -4.53
N GLY A 47 11.13 9.40 -5.23
CA GLY A 47 11.21 8.11 -4.56
C GLY A 47 11.17 6.90 -5.48
N HIS A 48 11.41 5.75 -4.86
CA HIS A 48 11.30 4.45 -5.49
C HIS A 48 10.45 3.52 -4.64
N ILE A 49 9.55 2.79 -5.29
CA ILE A 49 8.68 1.80 -4.64
C ILE A 49 9.01 0.42 -5.19
N GLU A 50 9.63 -0.40 -4.36
CA GLU A 50 9.82 -1.82 -4.63
C GLU A 50 8.73 -2.62 -3.93
N THR A 51 8.09 -3.55 -4.62
CA THR A 51 7.17 -4.49 -3.98
C THR A 51 7.70 -5.90 -4.01
N VAL A 52 7.92 -6.47 -2.83
CA VAL A 52 8.16 -7.90 -2.66
C VAL A 52 6.80 -8.57 -2.53
N HIS A 53 6.35 -9.20 -3.60
CA HIS A 53 4.94 -9.59 -3.75
C HIS A 53 4.78 -11.11 -3.79
N ALA A 54 3.85 -11.62 -3.00
CA ALA A 54 3.43 -13.01 -3.08
C ALA A 54 3.04 -13.39 -4.50
N TYR A 55 3.25 -14.64 -4.90
CA TYR A 55 2.79 -15.09 -6.21
C TYR A 55 1.25 -15.05 -6.29
N THR A 56 0.74 -14.85 -7.48
CA THR A 56 -0.70 -14.78 -7.74
C THR A 56 -1.02 -15.64 -8.97
N ASN A 57 -2.30 -15.83 -9.25
CA ASN A 57 -2.77 -16.58 -10.41
C ASN A 57 -2.31 -16.01 -11.78
N ASP A 58 -1.68 -14.82 -11.79
CA ASP A 58 -1.03 -14.23 -12.98
C ASP A 58 0.41 -14.77 -13.19
N GLN A 59 0.81 -15.83 -12.51
CA GLN A 59 2.07 -16.53 -12.69
C GLN A 59 1.83 -18.01 -12.91
N ASN A 60 2.67 -18.65 -13.74
CA ASN A 60 2.60 -20.08 -13.91
C ASN A 60 3.16 -20.80 -12.67
N LEU A 61 2.50 -21.87 -12.22
CA LEU A 61 3.01 -22.71 -11.13
C LEU A 61 4.20 -23.57 -11.58
N ILE A 62 4.18 -24.01 -12.83
CA ILE A 62 5.28 -24.69 -13.51
C ILE A 62 5.72 -23.88 -14.72
N ASP A 63 6.94 -24.12 -15.20
CA ASP A 63 7.48 -23.42 -16.38
C ASP A 63 6.57 -23.62 -17.60
N ASN A 64 6.04 -22.55 -18.15
CA ASN A 64 5.21 -22.53 -19.34
C ASN A 64 5.19 -21.15 -19.98
N TYR A 65 4.66 -21.06 -21.20
CA TYR A 65 4.51 -19.79 -21.90
C TYR A 65 3.69 -18.77 -21.10
N HIS A 66 4.14 -17.53 -21.10
CA HIS A 66 3.40 -16.39 -20.55
C HIS A 66 3.75 -15.11 -21.35
N LYS A 67 2.75 -14.25 -21.60
CA LYS A 67 2.95 -12.99 -22.35
C LYS A 67 3.97 -12.02 -21.70
N LYS A 68 4.24 -12.19 -20.42
CA LYS A 68 5.32 -11.51 -19.68
C LYS A 68 6.35 -12.57 -19.33
N ASP A 69 7.38 -12.74 -20.13
CA ASP A 69 8.31 -13.85 -20.16
C ASP A 69 8.67 -14.43 -18.79
N ARG A 70 9.17 -13.59 -17.87
CA ARG A 70 9.59 -14.03 -16.54
C ARG A 70 8.46 -14.62 -15.68
N ARG A 71 7.21 -14.22 -15.90
CA ARG A 71 6.05 -14.77 -15.18
C ARG A 71 5.65 -16.17 -15.64
N GLY A 72 6.23 -16.64 -16.73
CA GLY A 72 6.12 -18.01 -17.19
C GLY A 72 6.96 -19.01 -16.40
N ARG A 73 7.93 -18.54 -15.59
CA ARG A 73 8.76 -19.40 -14.76
C ARG A 73 8.03 -19.79 -13.48
N SER A 74 8.27 -21.00 -13.01
CA SER A 74 7.61 -21.61 -11.84
C SER A 74 7.60 -20.65 -10.64
N ALA A 75 6.40 -20.24 -10.23
CA ALA A 75 6.17 -19.25 -9.17
C ALA A 75 6.63 -19.76 -7.79
N ALA A 76 6.51 -21.07 -7.55
CA ALA A 76 6.88 -21.68 -6.27
C ALA A 76 8.40 -21.84 -6.09
N LEU A 77 9.19 -21.73 -7.17
CA LEU A 77 10.63 -22.00 -7.15
C LEU A 77 11.50 -20.78 -7.48
N ASN A 78 10.91 -19.68 -7.92
CA ASN A 78 11.66 -18.56 -8.45
C ASN A 78 11.22 -17.20 -7.88
N MET A 79 12.20 -16.33 -7.64
CA MET A 79 11.96 -14.89 -7.55
C MET A 79 11.90 -14.30 -8.97
N VAL A 80 10.92 -13.44 -9.24
CA VAL A 80 10.67 -12.89 -10.57
C VAL A 80 10.59 -11.38 -10.51
N ILE A 81 11.55 -10.70 -11.15
CA ILE A 81 11.48 -9.24 -11.33
C ILE A 81 10.46 -8.95 -12.44
N THR A 82 9.51 -8.06 -12.16
CA THR A 82 8.45 -7.69 -13.09
C THR A 82 8.01 -6.24 -12.92
N SER A 83 7.35 -5.70 -13.92
CA SER A 83 6.77 -4.36 -13.84
C SER A 83 5.54 -4.33 -12.93
N THR A 84 5.30 -3.19 -12.30
CA THR A 84 4.06 -2.87 -11.57
C THR A 84 3.34 -1.69 -12.19
N GLY A 85 2.02 -1.72 -12.18
CA GLY A 85 1.18 -0.57 -12.53
C GLY A 85 0.92 0.38 -11.35
N ALA A 86 1.39 0.03 -10.15
CA ALA A 86 1.06 0.74 -8.93
C ALA A 86 1.50 2.22 -8.94
N VAL A 87 2.70 2.53 -9.47
CA VAL A 87 3.19 3.91 -9.55
C VAL A 87 2.29 4.78 -10.44
N LYS A 88 1.84 4.26 -11.60
CA LYS A 88 0.89 4.98 -12.46
C LYS A 88 -0.46 5.20 -11.76
N ALA A 89 -0.87 4.26 -10.92
CA ALA A 89 -2.09 4.40 -10.14
C ALA A 89 -1.91 5.43 -9.00
N VAL A 90 -0.71 5.54 -8.41
CA VAL A 90 -0.39 6.61 -7.45
C VAL A 90 -0.58 7.99 -8.08
N SER A 91 -0.04 8.24 -9.27
CA SER A 91 -0.18 9.53 -9.97
C SER A 91 -1.64 9.92 -10.26
N LYS A 92 -2.52 8.93 -10.41
CA LYS A 92 -3.96 9.20 -10.54
C LYS A 92 -4.62 9.60 -9.22
N ALA A 93 -4.22 8.97 -8.12
CA ALA A 93 -4.77 9.22 -6.80
C ALA A 93 -4.17 10.45 -6.12
N LEU A 94 -2.88 10.67 -6.34
CA LEU A 94 -2.08 11.77 -5.80
C LEU A 94 -1.36 12.47 -6.97
N PRO A 95 -2.05 13.36 -7.72
CA PRO A 95 -1.49 14.01 -8.89
C PRO A 95 -0.22 14.82 -8.61
N GLU A 96 -0.06 15.29 -7.38
CA GLU A 96 1.12 16.00 -6.89
C GLU A 96 2.40 15.14 -6.86
N LEU A 97 2.26 13.81 -6.95
CA LEU A 97 3.37 12.86 -7.04
C LEU A 97 3.65 12.39 -8.48
N ASP A 98 2.97 12.96 -9.47
CA ASP A 98 3.21 12.58 -10.86
C ASP A 98 4.65 12.90 -11.29
N GLY A 99 5.31 11.93 -11.92
CA GLY A 99 6.71 12.04 -12.34
C GLY A 99 7.76 11.94 -11.23
N LYS A 100 7.37 11.94 -9.94
CA LYS A 100 8.31 11.89 -8.81
C LYS A 100 8.68 10.47 -8.38
N LEU A 101 7.90 9.48 -8.76
CA LEU A 101 8.06 8.11 -8.28
C LEU A 101 8.41 7.14 -9.41
N THR A 102 9.30 6.21 -9.10
CA THR A 102 9.58 5.02 -9.91
C THR A 102 9.19 3.76 -9.14
N GLY A 103 9.07 2.62 -9.82
CA GLY A 103 8.82 1.38 -9.10
C GLY A 103 8.74 0.14 -9.97
N ASN A 104 8.97 -0.99 -9.32
CA ASN A 104 8.89 -2.33 -9.87
C ASN A 104 8.36 -3.32 -8.81
N ALA A 105 8.36 -4.59 -9.16
CA ALA A 105 7.94 -5.65 -8.26
C ALA A 105 8.86 -6.86 -8.38
N ILE A 106 9.15 -7.49 -7.26
CA ILE A 106 9.76 -8.81 -7.17
C ILE A 106 8.70 -9.79 -6.68
N ARG A 107 8.34 -10.76 -7.51
CA ARG A 107 7.49 -11.88 -7.08
C ARG A 107 8.35 -12.89 -6.34
N VAL A 108 7.85 -13.39 -5.22
CA VAL A 108 8.54 -14.35 -4.34
C VAL A 108 7.70 -15.60 -4.14
N PRO A 109 8.32 -16.75 -3.81
CA PRO A 109 7.64 -18.02 -3.57
C PRO A 109 6.88 -18.03 -2.23
N THR A 110 6.09 -17.01 -1.95
CA THR A 110 5.26 -16.89 -0.74
C THR A 110 3.80 -16.87 -1.18
N PRO A 111 2.91 -17.68 -0.58
CA PRO A 111 1.54 -17.84 -1.06
C PRO A 111 0.66 -16.62 -0.83
N ASN A 112 0.88 -15.88 0.25
CA ASN A 112 0.13 -14.68 0.59
C ASN A 112 1.00 -13.71 1.41
N VAL A 113 0.53 -12.51 1.60
CA VAL A 113 1.18 -11.36 2.23
C VAL A 113 2.38 -10.85 1.43
N SER A 114 2.30 -9.60 1.09
CA SER A 114 3.29 -8.85 0.32
C SER A 114 3.86 -7.71 1.14
N LEU A 115 5.00 -7.19 0.70
CA LEU A 115 5.70 -6.09 1.35
C LEU A 115 5.94 -4.96 0.34
N ALA A 116 5.54 -3.75 0.67
CA ALA A 116 5.94 -2.55 -0.07
C ALA A 116 7.11 -1.87 0.64
N VAL A 117 8.21 -1.68 -0.09
CA VAL A 117 9.37 -0.89 0.36
C VAL A 117 9.30 0.45 -0.35
N MET A 118 9.16 1.53 0.40
CA MET A 118 9.06 2.89 -0.12
C MET A 118 10.27 3.69 0.30
N SER A 119 11.21 3.88 -0.61
CA SER A 119 12.40 4.72 -0.42
C SER A 119 12.13 6.10 -0.98
N LEU A 120 11.97 7.09 -0.11
CA LEU A 120 11.47 8.43 -0.43
C LEU A 120 12.49 9.49 -0.05
N THR A 121 12.59 10.52 -0.88
CA THR A 121 13.27 11.77 -0.53
C THR A 121 12.20 12.83 -0.31
N VAL A 122 12.33 13.60 0.76
CA VAL A 122 11.37 14.63 1.16
C VAL A 122 12.03 16.00 1.25
N ASP A 123 11.22 17.06 1.36
CA ASP A 123 11.70 18.46 1.40
C ASP A 123 12.04 18.93 2.82
N LYS A 124 12.00 18.04 3.81
CA LYS A 124 12.32 18.33 5.20
C LYS A 124 13.63 17.63 5.57
N ASN A 125 14.60 18.39 6.06
CA ASN A 125 15.91 17.90 6.48
C ASN A 125 15.92 17.56 7.99
N ASP A 126 17.02 16.99 8.46
CA ASP A 126 17.27 16.66 9.87
C ASP A 126 16.20 15.76 10.50
N LEU A 127 15.62 14.87 9.69
CA LEU A 127 14.66 13.89 10.18
C LEU A 127 15.35 12.80 10.99
N ASN A 128 14.67 12.34 12.04
CA ASN A 128 15.08 11.15 12.78
C ASN A 128 13.98 10.07 12.77
N LYS A 129 14.38 8.85 13.01
CA LYS A 129 13.50 7.67 12.96
C LYS A 129 12.36 7.76 13.98
N ASP A 130 12.64 8.22 15.17
CA ASP A 130 11.68 8.21 16.29
C ASP A 130 10.54 9.21 16.01
N ASP A 131 10.85 10.42 15.53
CA ASP A 131 9.84 11.43 15.17
C ASP A 131 8.97 10.97 14.00
N VAL A 132 9.58 10.39 12.97
CA VAL A 132 8.84 9.84 11.82
C VAL A 132 7.91 8.71 12.27
N ASN A 133 8.39 7.78 13.07
CA ASN A 133 7.59 6.68 13.59
C ASN A 133 6.47 7.15 14.51
N GLU A 134 6.73 8.12 15.38
CA GLU A 134 5.70 8.66 16.28
C GLU A 134 4.61 9.41 15.50
N PHE A 135 4.98 10.17 14.48
CA PHE A 135 4.02 10.81 13.59
C PHE A 135 3.15 9.77 12.87
N LEU A 136 3.77 8.73 12.30
CA LEU A 136 3.05 7.65 11.61
C LEU A 136 2.14 6.88 12.57
N ARG A 137 2.61 6.58 13.78
CA ARG A 137 1.84 5.92 14.83
C ARG A 137 0.60 6.74 15.19
N LYS A 138 0.76 8.02 15.49
CA LYS A 138 -0.36 8.93 15.83
C LYS A 138 -1.37 8.99 14.68
N THR A 139 -0.89 9.08 13.46
CA THR A 139 -1.75 9.16 12.27
C THR A 139 -2.51 7.86 12.05
N ALA A 140 -1.86 6.70 12.18
CA ALA A 140 -2.51 5.40 12.04
C ALA A 140 -3.62 5.18 13.09
N PHE A 141 -3.42 5.61 14.34
CA PHE A 141 -4.40 5.36 15.40
C PHE A 141 -5.48 6.43 15.55
N ASN A 142 -5.18 7.69 15.26
CA ASN A 142 -6.03 8.82 15.63
C ASN A 142 -6.58 9.63 14.46
N SER A 143 -6.41 9.18 13.23
CA SER A 143 -6.88 9.91 12.05
C SER A 143 -7.93 9.13 11.25
N LYS A 144 -8.36 9.70 10.13
CA LYS A 144 -9.23 9.03 9.15
C LYS A 144 -8.60 7.73 8.56
N TYR A 145 -7.29 7.53 8.73
CA TYR A 145 -6.58 6.35 8.24
C TYR A 145 -6.62 5.15 9.19
N ARG A 146 -7.15 5.30 10.42
CA ARG A 146 -7.14 4.28 11.48
C ARG A 146 -7.74 2.92 11.09
N GLU A 147 -8.59 2.88 10.07
CA GLU A 147 -9.20 1.64 9.56
C GLU A 147 -8.52 1.13 8.28
N ILE A 148 -7.56 1.89 7.76
CA ILE A 148 -6.89 1.62 6.49
C ILE A 148 -5.44 1.28 6.72
N VAL A 149 -4.77 2.02 7.61
CA VAL A 149 -3.33 1.90 7.89
C VAL A 149 -3.14 1.41 9.31
N GLY A 150 -2.55 0.22 9.45
CA GLY A 150 -2.08 -0.33 10.70
C GLY A 150 -0.65 0.12 11.01
N PHE A 151 -0.23 -0.09 12.26
CA PHE A 151 1.11 0.23 12.73
C PHE A 151 1.56 -0.85 13.70
N VAL A 152 2.74 -1.39 13.52
CA VAL A 152 3.32 -2.43 14.37
C VAL A 152 4.71 -2.02 14.84
N ASN A 153 5.02 -2.39 16.09
CA ASN A 153 6.30 -2.12 16.72
C ASN A 153 6.82 -3.40 17.39
N SER A 154 7.27 -4.34 16.57
CA SER A 154 7.84 -5.61 17.02
C SER A 154 8.99 -6.00 16.12
N THR A 155 10.03 -6.61 16.68
CA THR A 155 11.19 -7.12 15.96
C THR A 155 11.02 -8.57 15.50
N GLU A 156 9.91 -9.24 15.89
CA GLU A 156 9.70 -10.67 15.65
C GLU A 156 8.75 -10.96 14.48
N ILE A 157 8.11 -9.93 13.93
CA ILE A 157 7.09 -10.09 12.89
C ILE A 157 7.67 -10.53 11.55
N VAL A 158 6.90 -11.39 10.89
CA VAL A 158 7.16 -11.88 9.54
C VAL A 158 5.86 -11.87 8.73
N SER A 159 5.93 -12.19 7.44
CA SER A 159 4.77 -12.12 6.55
C SER A 159 3.54 -12.91 7.03
N SER A 160 3.73 -14.08 7.63
CA SER A 160 2.63 -14.93 8.09
C SER A 160 1.81 -14.33 9.24
N ASP A 161 2.35 -13.37 9.99
CA ASP A 161 1.64 -12.68 11.08
C ASP A 161 0.55 -11.73 10.55
N PHE A 162 0.60 -11.41 9.26
CA PHE A 162 -0.36 -10.52 8.61
C PHE A 162 -1.44 -11.25 7.79
N TYR A 163 -1.52 -12.58 7.87
CA TYR A 163 -2.63 -13.31 7.26
C TYR A 163 -3.96 -12.85 7.83
N SER A 164 -4.91 -12.57 6.93
CA SER A 164 -6.22 -12.02 7.29
C SER A 164 -6.19 -10.64 7.96
N SER A 165 -5.12 -9.89 7.80
CA SER A 165 -5.06 -8.50 8.21
C SER A 165 -6.06 -7.65 7.39
N PRO A 166 -7.01 -6.94 8.05
CA PRO A 166 -8.00 -6.13 7.35
C PRO A 166 -7.45 -4.80 6.83
N PHE A 167 -6.26 -4.41 7.27
CA PHE A 167 -5.64 -3.16 6.85
C PHE A 167 -5.19 -3.22 5.40
N ALA A 168 -5.30 -2.10 4.71
CA ALA A 168 -4.71 -1.95 3.37
C ALA A 168 -3.18 -1.96 3.43
N SER A 169 -2.62 -1.46 4.53
CA SER A 169 -1.18 -1.38 4.79
C SER A 169 -0.90 -1.42 6.28
N VAL A 170 0.16 -2.11 6.71
CA VAL A 170 0.65 -2.10 8.09
C VAL A 170 2.10 -1.65 8.11
N ILE A 171 2.35 -0.49 8.69
CA ILE A 171 3.69 0.11 8.79
C ILE A 171 4.51 -0.65 9.83
N ASP A 172 5.69 -1.13 9.42
CA ASP A 172 6.67 -1.76 10.28
C ASP A 172 7.65 -0.71 10.82
N SER A 173 7.44 -0.26 12.05
CA SER A 173 8.24 0.80 12.64
C SER A 173 9.68 0.38 12.99
N GLN A 174 9.88 -0.90 13.27
CA GLN A 174 11.22 -1.40 13.56
C GLN A 174 12.11 -1.43 12.32
N ALA A 175 11.51 -1.68 11.16
CA ALA A 175 12.19 -1.68 9.87
C ALA A 175 12.36 -0.26 9.26
N THR A 176 11.74 0.78 9.81
CA THR A 176 11.87 2.16 9.32
C THR A 176 13.32 2.62 9.35
N ILE A 177 13.79 3.18 8.24
CA ILE A 177 15.13 3.77 8.10
C ILE A 177 14.97 5.25 7.76
N VAL A 178 15.67 6.11 8.49
CA VAL A 178 15.69 7.56 8.24
C VAL A 178 17.13 8.03 8.21
N SER A 179 17.47 8.83 7.23
CA SER A 179 18.79 9.44 7.10
C SER A 179 18.65 10.81 6.42
N ASP A 180 18.82 11.88 7.20
CA ASP A 180 18.61 13.26 6.79
C ASP A 180 17.19 13.45 6.20
N ASN A 181 17.06 13.73 4.91
CA ASN A 181 15.78 13.88 4.21
C ASN A 181 15.30 12.62 3.49
N LYS A 182 15.87 11.45 3.82
CA LYS A 182 15.50 10.17 3.22
C LYS A 182 14.76 9.29 4.21
N ILE A 183 13.61 8.78 3.79
CA ILE A 183 12.77 7.88 4.57
C ILE A 183 12.59 6.59 3.78
N THR A 184 12.93 5.45 4.36
CA THR A 184 12.56 4.15 3.82
C THR A 184 11.61 3.46 4.78
N LEU A 185 10.39 3.18 4.29
CA LEU A 185 9.35 2.46 5.02
C LEU A 185 9.15 1.07 4.45
N TYR A 186 8.82 0.16 5.34
CA TYR A 186 8.38 -1.20 5.03
C TYR A 186 6.94 -1.35 5.47
N CYS A 187 6.08 -1.72 4.54
CA CYS A 187 4.64 -1.80 4.76
C CYS A 187 4.11 -3.16 4.31
N TRP A 188 3.65 -3.95 5.28
CA TRP A 188 3.03 -5.26 5.05
C TRP A 188 1.59 -5.10 4.57
N TYR A 189 1.14 -5.98 3.69
CA TYR A 189 -0.26 -6.04 3.30
C TYR A 189 -0.68 -7.44 2.87
N ASP A 190 -1.82 -7.90 3.37
CA ASP A 190 -2.45 -9.10 2.86
C ASP A 190 -3.07 -8.78 1.50
N ASN A 191 -2.43 -9.24 0.43
CA ASN A 191 -2.83 -8.89 -0.94
C ASN A 191 -4.16 -9.55 -1.38
N GLU A 192 -4.71 -10.46 -0.59
CA GLU A 192 -5.99 -11.12 -0.82
C GLU A 192 -7.07 -10.58 0.12
N TYR A 193 -6.94 -10.83 1.42
CA TYR A 193 -7.93 -10.45 2.41
C TYR A 193 -8.00 -8.94 2.60
N GLY A 194 -6.87 -8.28 2.84
CA GLY A 194 -6.81 -6.84 3.04
C GLY A 194 -7.40 -6.08 1.85
N TYR A 195 -7.06 -6.47 0.62
CA TYR A 195 -7.67 -5.89 -0.58
C TYR A 195 -9.17 -6.13 -0.64
N SER A 196 -9.65 -7.35 -0.34
CA SER A 196 -11.07 -7.68 -0.35
C SER A 196 -11.86 -6.85 0.66
N VAL A 197 -11.29 -6.59 1.84
CA VAL A 197 -11.88 -5.69 2.85
C VAL A 197 -12.03 -4.27 2.30
N GLN A 198 -11.01 -3.76 1.58
CA GLN A 198 -11.11 -2.41 0.98
C GLN A 198 -12.18 -2.35 -0.11
N VAL A 199 -12.34 -3.40 -0.93
CA VAL A 199 -13.44 -3.50 -1.90
C VAL A 199 -14.80 -3.44 -1.20
N VAL A 200 -15.00 -4.22 -0.13
CA VAL A 200 -16.24 -4.21 0.66
C VAL A 200 -16.48 -2.84 1.29
N ASN A 201 -15.45 -2.21 1.83
CA ASN A 201 -15.56 -0.87 2.41
C ASN A 201 -15.95 0.17 1.33
N LEU A 202 -15.40 0.08 0.13
CA LEU A 202 -15.80 0.92 -0.99
C LEU A 202 -17.26 0.73 -1.35
N VAL A 203 -17.74 -0.52 -1.46
CA VAL A 203 -19.16 -0.83 -1.74
C VAL A 203 -20.07 -0.24 -0.66
N LYS A 204 -19.73 -0.42 0.63
CA LYS A 204 -20.49 0.17 1.75
C LYS A 204 -20.54 1.69 1.66
N ASN A 205 -19.42 2.32 1.33
CA ASN A 205 -19.34 3.78 1.18
C ASN A 205 -20.23 4.29 0.05
N ILE A 206 -20.19 3.61 -1.12
CA ILE A 206 -21.06 3.92 -2.27
C ILE A 206 -22.55 3.77 -1.90
N ALA A 207 -22.88 2.74 -1.13
CA ALA A 207 -24.24 2.49 -0.66
C ALA A 207 -24.70 3.43 0.48
N GLY A 208 -23.82 4.32 0.97
CA GLY A 208 -24.12 5.20 2.12
C GLY A 208 -24.25 4.46 3.45
N ILE A 209 -23.70 3.24 3.54
CA ILE A 209 -23.75 2.42 4.75
C ILE A 209 -22.58 2.78 5.65
N ASN A 210 -22.82 3.54 6.70
CA ASN A 210 -21.85 3.82 7.75
C ASN A 210 -22.11 2.89 8.94
N LEU A 211 -21.24 1.91 9.14
CA LEU A 211 -21.28 1.06 10.33
C LEU A 211 -20.55 1.78 11.46
N ILE A 212 -21.30 2.07 12.54
CA ILE A 212 -20.70 2.57 13.78
C ILE A 212 -19.90 1.41 14.39
N ARG A 213 -18.59 1.54 14.46
CA ARG A 213 -17.73 0.61 15.19
C ARG A 213 -17.51 1.14 16.59
N LEU A 214 -17.95 0.38 17.57
CA LEU A 214 -17.72 0.68 18.99
C LEU A 214 -16.32 0.15 19.42
N PRO A 215 -15.67 0.81 20.40
CA PRO A 215 -16.13 2.01 21.09
C PRO A 215 -15.87 3.28 20.27
N VAL A 216 -16.91 4.12 20.18
CA VAL A 216 -16.72 5.49 19.72
C VAL A 216 -16.09 6.23 20.91
N LYS A 217 -14.83 6.66 20.81
CA LYS A 217 -14.31 7.63 21.75
C LYS A 217 -15.09 8.93 21.58
N VAL A 218 -15.81 9.28 22.61
CA VAL A 218 -16.41 10.60 22.79
C VAL A 218 -15.32 11.63 22.99
#